data_452c10e7307bfec866359b44d99b3031
#
_entry.id   452c10e7307bfec866359b44d99b3031
#
_cell.length_a   1.000
_cell.length_b   1.000
_cell.length_c   1.000
_cell.angle_alpha   90.00
_cell.angle_beta   90.00
_cell.angle_gamma   90.00
#
_symmetry.space_group_name_H-M   'P 1'
#
loop_
_entity.id
_entity.type
_entity.pdbx_description
1 polymer ?
#
loop_
_entity_poly.entity_id
_entity_poly.type
_entity_poly.pdbx_seq_one_letter_code
_entity_poly.pdbx_strand_id
1 'polypeptide(L)'
;MNMKKLAILVSAVVLSSSVSVSAMAKDTMALVVSTLNNPFFVTLKDGAEAKAKALGYDLLVLDSQNDPAKELANVEDLTVRGVKVLLINPTDSDAVGNAIAIANKAKLPVLTLDRGANKGTVVSHIASDNIAGGKMAGDFIATKLGEKAKIIQLEGIAGTSAARDRGAGFKLAADAHSFQMLASQPADFDRTKGLNVMENMLSGHGDVQGVFAQNDEMALG
;
A
#
# COMPACT_ATOMS: atom_id res chain seq x y z
N MET A 1 19.24 41.99 -85.02
CA MET A 1 20.43 41.63 -84.27
C MET A 1 19.93 41.28 -82.83
N ASN A 2 20.11 40.03 -82.45
CA ASN A 2 19.41 39.36 -81.34
C ASN A 2 19.95 39.75 -79.98
N MET A 3 19.07 40.18 -79.07
CA MET A 3 19.38 40.27 -77.70
C MET A 3 18.64 39.12 -76.97
N LYS A 4 19.39 38.15 -76.48
CA LYS A 4 18.91 37.02 -75.71
C LYS A 4 18.55 37.49 -74.29
N LYS A 5 17.30 37.31 -73.96
CA LYS A 5 16.81 37.54 -72.59
C LYS A 5 17.28 36.41 -71.71
N LEU A 6 18.08 36.72 -70.69
CA LEU A 6 18.54 35.81 -69.65
C LEU A 6 17.46 35.81 -68.55
N ALA A 7 16.72 34.71 -68.45
CA ALA A 7 15.79 34.50 -67.36
C ALA A 7 16.54 33.93 -66.16
N ILE A 8 16.62 34.68 -65.08
CA ILE A 8 17.16 34.23 -63.79
C ILE A 8 15.99 33.56 -63.03
N LEU A 9 16.01 32.21 -62.90
CA LEU A 9 15.17 31.47 -62.02
C LEU A 9 15.76 31.59 -60.59
N VAL A 10 15.07 32.33 -59.70
CA VAL A 10 15.34 32.36 -58.30
C VAL A 10 14.56 31.20 -57.67
N SER A 11 15.23 30.08 -57.40
CA SER A 11 14.68 28.97 -56.65
C SER A 11 14.70 29.35 -55.16
N ALA A 12 13.55 29.72 -54.61
CA ALA A 12 13.36 29.88 -53.18
C ALA A 12 13.31 28.49 -52.53
N VAL A 13 14.42 28.08 -51.94
CA VAL A 13 14.47 26.91 -51.07
C VAL A 13 13.85 27.32 -49.74
N VAL A 14 12.58 26.96 -49.52
CA VAL A 14 11.92 27.05 -48.20
C VAL A 14 12.51 25.94 -47.36
N LEU A 15 13.49 26.25 -46.51
CA LEU A 15 13.89 25.38 -45.41
C LEU A 15 12.72 25.32 -44.41
N SER A 16 11.87 24.33 -44.54
CA SER A 16 10.93 23.93 -43.47
C SER A 16 11.74 23.28 -42.35
N SER A 17 12.17 24.09 -41.39
CA SER A 17 12.68 23.61 -40.12
C SER A 17 11.50 22.94 -39.40
N SER A 18 11.37 21.63 -39.57
CA SER A 18 10.53 20.79 -38.72
C SER A 18 11.08 20.85 -37.28
N VAL A 19 10.50 21.71 -36.47
CA VAL A 19 10.71 21.68 -35.03
C VAL A 19 10.11 20.35 -34.56
N SER A 20 10.95 19.34 -34.46
CA SER A 20 10.60 18.09 -33.79
C SER A 20 10.38 18.43 -32.31
N VAL A 21 9.13 18.67 -31.91
CA VAL A 21 8.75 18.68 -30.50
C VAL A 21 8.97 17.24 -30.04
N SER A 22 10.15 16.97 -29.51
CA SER A 22 10.37 15.73 -28.77
C SER A 22 9.37 15.74 -27.63
N ALA A 23 8.31 14.92 -27.73
CA ALA A 23 7.45 14.64 -26.60
C ALA A 23 8.37 14.05 -25.53
N MET A 24 8.71 14.85 -24.52
CA MET A 24 9.46 14.34 -23.38
C MET A 24 8.61 13.23 -22.74
N ALA A 25 9.16 12.03 -22.73
CA ALA A 25 8.53 10.93 -22.02
C ALA A 25 8.28 11.38 -20.57
N LYS A 26 7.09 11.14 -20.07
CA LYS A 26 6.77 11.49 -18.69
C LYS A 26 7.64 10.68 -17.74
N ASP A 27 8.07 11.30 -16.66
CA ASP A 27 8.73 10.57 -15.59
C ASP A 27 7.75 9.56 -14.99
N THR A 28 8.24 8.36 -14.74
CA THR A 28 7.44 7.25 -14.22
C THR A 28 7.70 7.08 -12.71
N MET A 29 6.64 7.01 -11.95
CA MET A 29 6.63 6.56 -10.56
C MET A 29 6.18 5.10 -10.49
N ALA A 30 6.51 4.41 -9.42
CA ALA A 30 6.02 3.05 -9.20
C ALA A 30 5.24 2.95 -7.88
N LEU A 31 4.21 2.11 -7.88
CA LEU A 31 3.47 1.67 -6.70
C LEU A 31 3.55 0.14 -6.63
N VAL A 32 4.17 -0.36 -5.58
CA VAL A 32 4.17 -1.79 -5.23
C VAL A 32 3.20 -1.97 -4.08
N VAL A 33 2.14 -2.73 -4.30
CA VAL A 33 1.15 -3.06 -3.27
C VAL A 33 1.31 -4.48 -2.77
N SER A 34 0.99 -4.71 -1.51
CA SER A 34 1.03 -6.05 -0.91
C SER A 34 0.06 -7.00 -1.63
N THR A 35 -1.15 -6.54 -1.95
CA THR A 35 -2.15 -7.30 -2.73
C THR A 35 -3.22 -6.38 -3.30
N LEU A 36 -3.81 -6.77 -4.43
CA LEU A 36 -5.02 -6.15 -4.98
C LEU A 36 -6.30 -6.95 -4.64
N ASN A 37 -6.19 -8.02 -3.87
CA ASN A 37 -7.37 -8.78 -3.43
C ASN A 37 -8.17 -8.05 -2.33
N ASN A 38 -7.57 -7.07 -1.65
CA ASN A 38 -8.24 -6.25 -0.66
C ASN A 38 -8.72 -4.94 -1.31
N PRO A 39 -10.04 -4.61 -1.25
CA PRO A 39 -10.60 -3.40 -1.84
C PRO A 39 -9.95 -2.10 -1.37
N PHE A 40 -9.43 -2.05 -0.13
CA PHE A 40 -8.69 -0.90 0.38
C PHE A 40 -7.48 -0.55 -0.50
N PHE A 41 -6.69 -1.56 -0.92
CA PHE A 41 -5.51 -1.31 -1.77
C PHE A 41 -5.87 -0.99 -3.22
N VAL A 42 -7.04 -1.43 -3.70
CA VAL A 42 -7.58 -0.95 -4.98
C VAL A 42 -7.87 0.54 -4.91
N THR A 43 -8.55 1.00 -3.85
CA THR A 43 -8.83 2.42 -3.63
C THR A 43 -7.55 3.25 -3.47
N LEU A 44 -6.54 2.72 -2.76
CA LEU A 44 -5.23 3.35 -2.61
C LEU A 44 -4.54 3.49 -3.97
N LYS A 45 -4.55 2.44 -4.80
CA LYS A 45 -4.04 2.45 -6.17
C LYS A 45 -4.74 3.51 -7.01
N ASP A 46 -6.06 3.54 -7.01
CA ASP A 46 -6.86 4.49 -7.81
C ASP A 46 -6.54 5.95 -7.41
N GLY A 47 -6.40 6.22 -6.11
CA GLY A 47 -5.97 7.53 -5.61
C GLY A 47 -4.56 7.92 -6.06
N ALA A 48 -3.62 6.96 -6.03
CA ALA A 48 -2.25 7.17 -6.48
C ALA A 48 -2.19 7.44 -8.00
N GLU A 49 -2.93 6.67 -8.81
CA GLU A 49 -3.04 6.86 -10.26
C GLU A 49 -3.61 8.25 -10.61
N ALA A 50 -4.71 8.62 -9.96
CA ALA A 50 -5.34 9.93 -10.18
C ALA A 50 -4.37 11.08 -9.85
N LYS A 51 -3.63 10.97 -8.74
CA LYS A 51 -2.68 12.00 -8.32
C LYS A 51 -1.44 12.05 -9.19
N ALA A 52 -0.85 10.91 -9.57
CA ALA A 52 0.27 10.84 -10.50
C ALA A 52 -0.09 11.51 -11.83
N LYS A 53 -1.24 11.16 -12.41
CA LYS A 53 -1.77 11.77 -13.64
C LYS A 53 -1.93 13.29 -13.51
N ALA A 54 -2.49 13.77 -12.40
CA ALA A 54 -2.68 15.20 -12.16
C ALA A 54 -1.35 15.97 -12.04
N LEU A 55 -0.28 15.29 -11.59
CA LEU A 55 1.07 15.84 -11.49
C LEU A 55 1.91 15.65 -12.75
N GLY A 56 1.38 15.02 -13.79
CA GLY A 56 2.06 14.79 -15.06
C GLY A 56 3.01 13.59 -15.07
N TYR A 57 2.89 12.68 -14.09
CA TYR A 57 3.64 11.42 -14.02
C TYR A 57 2.84 10.26 -14.59
N ASP A 58 3.54 9.26 -15.10
CA ASP A 58 2.97 7.93 -15.29
C ASP A 58 3.18 7.08 -14.03
N LEU A 59 2.22 6.22 -13.68
CA LEU A 59 2.32 5.33 -12.53
C LEU A 59 2.32 3.87 -13.01
N LEU A 60 3.36 3.13 -12.63
CA LEU A 60 3.44 1.69 -12.81
C LEU A 60 3.02 1.01 -11.51
N VAL A 61 1.99 0.15 -11.57
CA VAL A 61 1.46 -0.56 -10.40
C VAL A 61 1.83 -2.03 -10.48
N LEU A 62 2.40 -2.58 -9.41
CA LEU A 62 2.79 -3.99 -9.28
C LEU A 62 2.16 -4.59 -8.03
N ASP A 63 1.51 -5.74 -8.20
CA ASP A 63 0.88 -6.52 -7.14
C ASP A 63 1.83 -7.62 -6.65
N SER A 64 2.18 -7.59 -5.37
CA SER A 64 3.06 -8.58 -4.74
C SER A 64 2.32 -9.85 -4.30
N GLN A 65 0.99 -9.87 -4.32
CA GLN A 65 0.16 -11.03 -3.97
C GLN A 65 0.45 -11.59 -2.56
N ASN A 66 0.77 -10.70 -1.61
CA ASN A 66 1.21 -11.01 -0.25
C ASN A 66 2.46 -11.94 -0.20
N ASP A 67 3.28 -11.94 -1.25
CA ASP A 67 4.53 -12.69 -1.33
C ASP A 67 5.74 -11.76 -1.22
N PRO A 68 6.52 -11.82 -0.12
CA PRO A 68 7.72 -11.00 0.05
C PRO A 68 8.80 -11.25 -1.03
N ALA A 69 8.89 -12.45 -1.59
CA ALA A 69 9.85 -12.75 -2.66
C ALA A 69 9.44 -12.05 -3.97
N LYS A 70 8.15 -12.04 -4.27
CA LYS A 70 7.61 -11.30 -5.41
C LYS A 70 7.74 -9.79 -5.21
N GLU A 71 7.52 -9.28 -3.99
CA GLU A 71 7.76 -7.88 -3.66
C GLU A 71 9.20 -7.47 -3.93
N LEU A 72 10.18 -8.28 -3.50
CA LEU A 72 11.59 -8.06 -3.77
C LEU A 72 11.88 -8.03 -5.27
N ALA A 73 11.42 -9.03 -6.03
CA ALA A 73 11.61 -9.09 -7.47
C ALA A 73 10.97 -7.90 -8.21
N ASN A 74 9.79 -7.46 -7.77
CA ASN A 74 9.14 -6.26 -8.29
C ASN A 74 10.04 -5.02 -8.12
N VAL A 75 10.64 -4.83 -6.95
CA VAL A 75 11.51 -3.67 -6.69
C VAL A 75 12.82 -3.77 -7.47
N GLU A 76 13.40 -4.95 -7.62
CA GLU A 76 14.58 -5.17 -8.47
C GLU A 76 14.31 -4.74 -9.91
N ASP A 77 13.20 -5.18 -10.50
CA ASP A 77 12.78 -4.79 -11.86
C ASP A 77 12.60 -3.26 -11.99
N LEU A 78 11.99 -2.62 -11.00
CA LEU A 78 11.77 -1.18 -11.00
C LEU A 78 13.09 -0.37 -11.01
N THR A 79 14.13 -0.85 -10.33
CA THR A 79 15.45 -0.17 -10.34
C THR A 79 16.08 -0.17 -11.72
N VAL A 80 15.84 -1.22 -12.51
CA VAL A 80 16.32 -1.33 -13.90
C VAL A 80 15.51 -0.45 -14.84
N ARG A 81 14.21 -0.30 -14.59
CA ARG A 81 13.31 0.54 -15.43
C ARG A 81 13.52 2.03 -15.22
N GLY A 82 14.31 2.46 -14.24
CA GLY A 82 14.65 3.87 -14.03
C GLY A 82 13.47 4.72 -13.54
N VAL A 83 12.55 4.15 -12.77
CA VAL A 83 11.48 4.90 -12.12
C VAL A 83 12.05 5.95 -11.15
N LYS A 84 11.31 7.04 -10.95
CA LYS A 84 11.80 8.19 -10.18
C LYS A 84 11.49 8.13 -8.69
N VAL A 85 10.41 7.44 -8.31
CA VAL A 85 9.95 7.29 -6.94
C VAL A 85 9.30 5.92 -6.80
N LEU A 86 9.58 5.26 -5.68
CA LEU A 86 8.91 4.04 -5.26
C LEU A 86 7.94 4.34 -4.11
N LEU A 87 6.66 4.11 -4.35
CA LEU A 87 5.63 3.99 -3.33
C LEU A 87 5.46 2.50 -3.04
N ILE A 88 5.58 2.09 -1.79
CA ILE A 88 5.48 0.67 -1.43
C ILE A 88 4.57 0.47 -0.21
N ASN A 89 3.62 -0.46 -0.34
CA ASN A 89 2.84 -0.99 0.78
C ASN A 89 3.41 -2.38 1.11
N PRO A 90 4.20 -2.52 2.18
CA PRO A 90 4.92 -3.75 2.49
C PRO A 90 4.04 -4.98 2.70
N THR A 91 4.47 -6.11 2.19
CA THR A 91 3.89 -7.43 2.52
C THR A 91 4.22 -7.83 3.95
N ASP A 92 5.46 -7.53 4.37
CA ASP A 92 6.00 -7.77 5.71
C ASP A 92 7.00 -6.65 6.06
N SER A 93 6.95 -6.16 7.30
CA SER A 93 7.75 -4.99 7.74
C SER A 93 9.25 -5.27 7.88
N ASP A 94 9.65 -6.52 8.08
CA ASP A 94 11.06 -6.91 8.13
C ASP A 94 11.59 -7.33 6.76
N ALA A 95 10.83 -8.16 6.03
CA ALA A 95 11.24 -8.68 4.73
C ALA A 95 11.42 -7.58 3.69
N VAL A 96 10.57 -6.56 3.68
CA VAL A 96 10.64 -5.40 2.77
C VAL A 96 11.98 -4.64 2.90
N GLY A 97 12.69 -4.78 4.01
CA GLY A 97 13.99 -4.14 4.23
C GLY A 97 15.00 -4.48 3.15
N ASN A 98 14.97 -5.69 2.58
CA ASN A 98 15.85 -6.08 1.47
C ASN A 98 15.51 -5.33 0.18
N ALA A 99 14.23 -5.22 -0.15
CA ALA A 99 13.76 -4.46 -1.31
C ALA A 99 14.11 -2.97 -1.19
N ILE A 100 13.90 -2.39 0.01
CA ILE A 100 14.27 -0.99 0.27
C ILE A 100 15.78 -0.78 0.16
N ALA A 101 16.61 -1.71 0.64
CA ALA A 101 18.06 -1.62 0.53
C ALA A 101 18.52 -1.59 -0.95
N ILE A 102 17.88 -2.38 -1.83
CA ILE A 102 18.13 -2.37 -3.28
C ILE A 102 17.73 -1.02 -3.87
N ALA A 103 16.54 -0.51 -3.57
CA ALA A 103 16.08 0.80 -4.02
C ALA A 103 17.03 1.92 -3.54
N ASN A 104 17.46 1.89 -2.28
CA ASN A 104 18.40 2.85 -1.71
C ASN A 104 19.77 2.80 -2.41
N LYS A 105 20.29 1.60 -2.72
CA LYS A 105 21.53 1.45 -3.49
C LYS A 105 21.42 2.06 -4.88
N ALA A 106 20.24 1.92 -5.51
CA ALA A 106 19.92 2.56 -6.79
C ALA A 106 19.62 4.07 -6.68
N LYS A 107 19.67 4.64 -5.46
CA LYS A 107 19.29 6.04 -5.16
C LYS A 107 17.83 6.36 -5.51
N LEU A 108 16.97 5.35 -5.51
CA LEU A 108 15.53 5.49 -5.73
C LEU A 108 14.86 5.92 -4.41
N PRO A 109 14.23 7.10 -4.35
CA PRO A 109 13.48 7.52 -3.17
C PRO A 109 12.31 6.56 -2.89
N VAL A 110 12.15 6.16 -1.63
CA VAL A 110 11.11 5.22 -1.18
C VAL A 110 10.18 5.90 -0.19
N LEU A 111 8.88 5.75 -0.42
CA LEU A 111 7.84 6.09 0.55
C LEU A 111 7.05 4.83 0.89
N THR A 112 6.84 4.57 2.19
CA THR A 112 5.98 3.46 2.62
C THR A 112 4.56 3.94 2.86
N LEU A 113 3.58 3.14 2.44
CA LEU A 113 2.15 3.45 2.52
C LEU A 113 1.44 2.40 3.38
N ASP A 114 0.57 2.85 4.30
CA ASP A 114 -0.26 2.03 5.18
C ASP A 114 0.53 1.11 6.13
N ARG A 115 1.49 0.36 5.62
CA ARG A 115 2.39 -0.49 6.40
C ARG A 115 3.81 0.05 6.37
N GLY A 116 4.48 0.06 7.53
CA GLY A 116 5.85 0.53 7.67
C GLY A 116 6.89 -0.56 7.42
N ALA A 117 8.15 -0.12 7.29
CA ALA A 117 9.32 -0.97 7.20
C ALA A 117 10.16 -0.81 8.47
N ASN A 118 10.69 -1.92 8.99
CA ASN A 118 11.59 -1.93 10.15
C ASN A 118 13.05 -1.65 9.79
N LYS A 119 13.41 -1.75 8.49
CA LYS A 119 14.78 -1.60 7.97
C LYS A 119 14.77 -0.86 6.65
N GLY A 120 15.91 -0.26 6.33
CA GLY A 120 16.09 0.56 5.13
C GLY A 120 15.78 2.03 5.36
N THR A 121 16.12 2.88 4.39
CA THR A 121 15.89 4.32 4.46
C THR A 121 14.65 4.66 3.64
N VAL A 122 13.63 5.22 4.29
CA VAL A 122 12.44 5.75 3.64
C VAL A 122 12.39 7.28 3.79
N VAL A 123 11.91 7.95 2.75
CA VAL A 123 11.76 9.43 2.75
C VAL A 123 10.58 9.82 3.64
N SER A 124 9.50 9.03 3.62
CA SER A 124 8.30 9.28 4.43
C SER A 124 7.50 7.99 4.58
N HIS A 125 6.80 7.88 5.71
CA HIS A 125 5.79 6.87 5.97
C HIS A 125 4.43 7.54 6.09
N ILE A 126 3.45 7.04 5.35
CA ILE A 126 2.09 7.58 5.31
C ILE A 126 1.12 6.47 5.71
N ALA A 127 0.53 6.60 6.89
CA ALA A 127 -0.39 5.61 7.45
C ALA A 127 -1.38 6.27 8.41
N SER A 128 -2.41 5.52 8.79
CA SER A 128 -3.26 5.85 9.93
C SER A 128 -2.48 5.64 11.24
N ASP A 129 -2.89 6.34 12.31
CA ASP A 129 -2.45 6.01 13.66
C ASP A 129 -3.14 4.71 14.10
N ASN A 130 -2.49 3.59 13.82
CA ASN A 130 -3.04 2.27 14.07
C ASN A 130 -3.16 1.93 15.57
N ILE A 131 -2.30 2.49 16.42
CA ILE A 131 -2.38 2.33 17.88
C ILE A 131 -3.64 3.05 18.38
N ALA A 132 -3.83 4.31 18.00
CA ALA A 132 -5.02 5.06 18.35
C ALA A 132 -6.29 4.38 17.81
N GLY A 133 -6.27 3.88 16.56
CA GLY A 133 -7.40 3.18 15.96
C GLY A 133 -7.79 1.90 16.73
N GLY A 134 -6.81 1.08 17.08
CA GLY A 134 -7.04 -0.12 17.90
C GLY A 134 -7.63 0.22 19.28
N LYS A 135 -7.07 1.25 19.93
CA LYS A 135 -7.60 1.71 21.23
C LYS A 135 -9.03 2.24 21.12
N MET A 136 -9.33 3.06 20.12
CA MET A 136 -10.67 3.59 19.88
C MET A 136 -11.70 2.49 19.66
N ALA A 137 -11.34 1.43 18.94
CA ALA A 137 -12.22 0.28 18.74
C ALA A 137 -12.53 -0.43 20.07
N GLY A 138 -11.54 -0.63 20.93
CA GLY A 138 -11.75 -1.21 22.27
C GLY A 138 -12.59 -0.31 23.18
N ASP A 139 -12.32 0.99 23.22
CA ASP A 139 -13.12 1.96 23.98
C ASP A 139 -14.60 1.97 23.50
N PHE A 140 -14.80 1.85 22.17
CA PHE A 140 -16.16 1.74 21.61
C PHE A 140 -16.86 0.46 22.08
N ILE A 141 -16.17 -0.67 22.09
CA ILE A 141 -16.70 -1.94 22.61
C ILE A 141 -17.11 -1.78 24.08
N ALA A 142 -16.25 -1.17 24.91
CA ALA A 142 -16.58 -0.90 26.32
C ALA A 142 -17.83 -0.01 26.47
N THR A 143 -17.98 0.99 25.61
CA THR A 143 -19.17 1.85 25.60
C THR A 143 -20.46 1.06 25.32
N LYS A 144 -20.39 0.00 24.51
CA LYS A 144 -21.56 -0.81 24.11
C LYS A 144 -21.83 -1.99 25.03
N LEU A 145 -20.78 -2.64 25.52
CA LEU A 145 -20.89 -3.90 26.25
C LEU A 145 -20.54 -3.76 27.74
N GLY A 146 -19.94 -2.65 28.15
CA GLY A 146 -19.47 -2.42 29.51
C GLY A 146 -18.08 -3.00 29.77
N GLU A 147 -17.66 -2.85 31.04
CA GLU A 147 -16.41 -3.40 31.54
C GLU A 147 -16.47 -4.94 31.61
N LYS A 148 -15.30 -5.58 31.53
CA LYS A 148 -15.15 -7.04 31.64
C LYS A 148 -15.87 -7.84 30.56
N ALA A 149 -16.20 -7.19 29.42
CA ALA A 149 -16.82 -7.88 28.29
C ALA A 149 -15.94 -9.05 27.79
N LYS A 150 -16.59 -10.11 27.33
CA LYS A 150 -15.96 -11.32 26.80
C LYS A 150 -15.72 -11.12 25.30
N ILE A 151 -14.46 -11.04 24.89
CA ILE A 151 -14.05 -10.61 23.54
C ILE A 151 -13.26 -11.70 22.84
N ILE A 152 -13.50 -11.84 21.55
CA ILE A 152 -12.65 -12.58 20.59
C ILE A 152 -11.94 -11.56 19.69
N GLN A 153 -10.71 -11.86 19.30
CA GLN A 153 -9.94 -11.05 18.36
C GLN A 153 -9.59 -11.83 17.10
N LEU A 154 -9.83 -11.23 15.93
CA LEU A 154 -9.31 -11.66 14.64
C LEU A 154 -8.08 -10.80 14.30
N GLU A 155 -6.91 -11.46 14.18
CA GLU A 155 -5.65 -10.78 13.94
C GLU A 155 -5.35 -10.70 12.43
N GLY A 156 -4.69 -9.61 12.03
CA GLY A 156 -4.18 -9.45 10.67
C GLY A 156 -2.92 -10.28 10.41
N ILE A 157 -2.24 -9.98 9.28
CA ILE A 157 -0.99 -10.64 8.90
C ILE A 157 0.08 -10.33 9.95
N ALA A 158 0.57 -11.36 10.60
CA ALA A 158 1.68 -11.29 11.54
C ALA A 158 2.90 -10.61 10.94
N GLY A 159 3.73 -9.91 11.28
CA GLY A 159 4.87 -9.27 10.59
C GLY A 159 4.54 -7.90 9.97
N THR A 160 3.27 -7.52 9.82
CA THR A 160 2.91 -6.17 9.36
C THR A 160 2.80 -5.19 10.53
N SER A 161 3.27 -3.94 10.32
CA SER A 161 3.12 -2.88 11.33
C SER A 161 1.66 -2.63 11.68
N ALA A 162 0.77 -2.63 10.68
CA ALA A 162 -0.66 -2.39 10.89
C ALA A 162 -1.30 -3.41 11.85
N ALA A 163 -0.98 -4.71 11.72
CA ALA A 163 -1.50 -5.73 12.64
C ALA A 163 -0.96 -5.54 14.06
N ARG A 164 0.36 -5.33 14.20
CA ARG A 164 0.99 -5.10 15.51
C ARG A 164 0.39 -3.90 16.23
N ASP A 165 0.28 -2.78 15.52
CA ASP A 165 -0.09 -1.50 16.11
C ASP A 165 -1.60 -1.49 16.48
N ARG A 166 -2.47 -2.04 15.60
CA ARG A 166 -3.91 -2.21 15.93
C ARG A 166 -4.11 -3.14 17.11
N GLY A 167 -3.39 -4.26 17.14
CA GLY A 167 -3.42 -5.19 18.26
C GLY A 167 -2.90 -4.56 19.56
N ALA A 168 -1.80 -3.81 19.52
CA ALA A 168 -1.25 -3.09 20.67
C ALA A 168 -2.24 -2.04 21.19
N GLY A 169 -2.83 -1.25 20.30
CA GLY A 169 -3.84 -0.26 20.66
C GLY A 169 -5.09 -0.90 21.30
N PHE A 170 -5.59 -1.97 20.70
CA PHE A 170 -6.73 -2.71 21.26
C PHE A 170 -6.41 -3.29 22.65
N LYS A 171 -5.19 -3.83 22.84
CA LYS A 171 -4.74 -4.33 24.13
C LYS A 171 -4.76 -3.25 25.21
N LEU A 172 -4.35 -2.01 24.89
CA LEU A 172 -4.42 -0.90 25.84
C LEU A 172 -5.86 -0.67 26.36
N ALA A 173 -6.85 -0.71 25.46
CA ALA A 173 -8.25 -0.60 25.83
C ALA A 173 -8.74 -1.84 26.59
N ALA A 174 -8.38 -3.04 26.13
CA ALA A 174 -8.75 -4.30 26.78
C ALA A 174 -8.26 -4.36 28.24
N ASP A 175 -7.02 -3.94 28.47
CA ASP A 175 -6.45 -3.85 29.83
C ASP A 175 -7.17 -2.78 30.67
N ALA A 176 -7.43 -1.59 30.10
CA ALA A 176 -8.12 -0.50 30.80
C ALA A 176 -9.55 -0.86 31.21
N HIS A 177 -10.27 -1.57 30.36
CA HIS A 177 -11.66 -2.00 30.57
C HIS A 177 -11.79 -3.41 31.15
N SER A 178 -10.66 -4.05 31.48
CA SER A 178 -10.60 -5.40 32.06
C SER A 178 -11.31 -6.46 31.22
N PHE A 179 -11.24 -6.38 29.87
CA PHE A 179 -11.88 -7.34 28.99
C PHE A 179 -11.35 -8.77 29.24
N GLN A 180 -12.24 -9.73 29.11
CA GLN A 180 -11.89 -11.14 29.14
C GLN A 180 -11.64 -11.60 27.69
N MET A 181 -10.35 -11.68 27.31
CA MET A 181 -9.97 -12.18 26.00
C MET A 181 -10.15 -13.69 25.96
N LEU A 182 -11.21 -14.17 25.28
CA LEU A 182 -11.55 -15.59 25.18
C LEU A 182 -10.64 -16.30 24.17
N ALA A 183 -10.38 -15.67 23.04
CA ALA A 183 -9.50 -16.16 21.98
C ALA A 183 -8.95 -15.02 21.13
N SER A 184 -7.78 -15.24 20.54
CA SER A 184 -7.19 -14.38 19.53
C SER A 184 -6.52 -15.26 18.48
N GLN A 185 -6.88 -15.11 17.20
CA GLN A 185 -6.34 -15.95 16.14
C GLN A 185 -6.11 -15.14 14.85
N PRO A 186 -5.04 -15.46 14.08
CA PRO A 186 -4.78 -14.83 12.81
C PRO A 186 -5.82 -15.23 11.76
N ALA A 187 -6.33 -14.23 11.05
CA ALA A 187 -7.18 -14.37 9.87
C ALA A 187 -6.63 -13.55 8.69
N ASP A 188 -5.39 -13.07 8.81
CA ASP A 188 -4.50 -12.55 7.75
C ASP A 188 -5.12 -11.44 6.88
N PHE A 189 -5.98 -10.59 7.45
CA PHE A 189 -6.72 -9.54 6.74
C PHE A 189 -7.61 -10.06 5.59
N ASP A 190 -7.96 -11.34 5.62
CA ASP A 190 -8.73 -12.02 4.58
C ASP A 190 -10.16 -12.31 5.03
N ARG A 191 -11.14 -12.03 4.17
CA ARG A 191 -12.56 -12.19 4.48
C ARG A 191 -12.93 -13.66 4.71
N THR A 192 -12.49 -14.57 3.86
CA THR A 192 -12.80 -16.00 3.96
C THR A 192 -12.14 -16.62 5.19
N LYS A 193 -10.89 -16.22 5.49
CA LYS A 193 -10.24 -16.65 6.72
C LYS A 193 -10.94 -16.08 7.95
N GLY A 194 -11.40 -14.82 7.89
CA GLY A 194 -12.22 -14.21 8.95
C GLY A 194 -13.42 -15.06 9.29
N LEU A 195 -14.21 -15.44 8.28
CA LEU A 195 -15.34 -16.35 8.43
C LEU A 195 -14.93 -17.67 9.09
N ASN A 196 -13.99 -18.39 8.49
CA ASN A 196 -13.61 -19.74 8.93
C ASN A 196 -13.03 -19.74 10.36
N VAL A 197 -12.19 -18.75 10.69
CA VAL A 197 -11.59 -18.61 12.01
C VAL A 197 -12.65 -18.25 13.04
N MET A 198 -13.59 -17.35 12.69
CA MET A 198 -14.66 -16.96 13.60
C MET A 198 -15.61 -18.13 13.90
N GLU A 199 -16.02 -18.91 12.89
CA GLU A 199 -16.86 -20.12 13.09
C GLU A 199 -16.17 -21.10 14.05
N ASN A 200 -14.87 -21.34 13.87
CA ASN A 200 -14.11 -22.21 14.76
C ASN A 200 -14.04 -21.68 16.20
N MET A 201 -13.80 -20.38 16.37
CA MET A 201 -13.74 -19.78 17.70
C MET A 201 -15.11 -19.78 18.41
N LEU A 202 -16.19 -19.51 17.68
CA LEU A 202 -17.56 -19.55 18.21
C LEU A 202 -17.97 -20.94 18.70
N SER A 203 -17.49 -22.00 18.05
CA SER A 203 -17.78 -23.37 18.47
C SER A 203 -17.22 -23.71 19.87
N GLY A 204 -16.14 -23.01 20.27
CA GLY A 204 -15.52 -23.17 21.61
C GLY A 204 -15.93 -22.12 22.64
N HIS A 205 -16.53 -21.00 22.20
CA HIS A 205 -16.80 -19.84 23.04
C HIS A 205 -18.22 -19.29 22.83
N GLY A 206 -19.24 -20.06 23.24
CA GLY A 206 -20.65 -19.69 23.09
C GLY A 206 -21.10 -18.47 23.91
N ASP A 207 -20.24 -17.96 24.77
CA ASP A 207 -20.51 -16.83 25.68
C ASP A 207 -19.79 -15.52 25.25
N VAL A 208 -19.26 -15.47 24.01
CA VAL A 208 -18.66 -14.27 23.45
C VAL A 208 -19.70 -13.13 23.34
N GLN A 209 -19.29 -11.93 23.70
CA GLN A 209 -20.14 -10.74 23.68
C GLN A 209 -19.74 -9.75 22.58
N GLY A 210 -18.49 -9.75 22.18
CA GLY A 210 -17.99 -8.87 21.14
C GLY A 210 -16.77 -9.42 20.43
N VAL A 211 -16.51 -8.85 19.23
CA VAL A 211 -15.40 -9.22 18.38
C VAL A 211 -14.63 -7.96 18.02
N PHE A 212 -13.31 -8.02 18.13
CA PHE A 212 -12.41 -7.06 17.49
C PHE A 212 -11.73 -7.71 16.29
N ALA A 213 -11.98 -7.20 15.11
CA ALA A 213 -11.25 -7.55 13.89
C ALA A 213 -10.28 -6.42 13.52
N GLN A 214 -9.03 -6.76 13.25
CA GLN A 214 -8.00 -5.76 12.94
C GLN A 214 -8.17 -5.11 11.55
N ASN A 215 -9.15 -5.55 10.75
CA ASN A 215 -9.60 -4.84 9.52
C ASN A 215 -11.05 -5.19 9.18
N ASP A 216 -11.59 -4.44 8.20
CA ASP A 216 -12.97 -4.59 7.74
C ASP A 216 -13.21 -5.92 7.03
N GLU A 217 -12.25 -6.42 6.23
CA GLU A 217 -12.42 -7.66 5.48
C GLU A 217 -12.65 -8.86 6.40
N MET A 218 -11.90 -8.98 7.50
CA MET A 218 -12.12 -10.04 8.47
C MET A 218 -13.43 -9.87 9.24
N ALA A 219 -13.86 -8.62 9.49
CA ALA A 219 -15.12 -8.34 10.15
C ALA A 219 -16.35 -8.63 9.26
N LEU A 220 -16.20 -8.52 7.95
CA LEU A 220 -17.24 -8.80 6.96
C LEU A 220 -17.38 -10.30 6.63
N GLY A 221 -16.39 -11.10 6.94
CA GLY A 221 -16.44 -12.56 6.85
C GLY A 221 -17.27 -13.16 7.95
#